data_0a574fcf6ff574a1ebc4a00276e3b82a
#
_entry.id   0a574fcf6ff574a1ebc4a00276e3b82a
#
_cell.length_a   1.000
_cell.length_b   1.000
_cell.length_c   1.000
_cell.angle_alpha   90.00
_cell.angle_beta   90.00
_cell.angle_gamma   90.00
#
_symmetry.space_group_name_H-M   'P 1'
#
loop_
_entity.id
_entity.type
_entity.pdbx_description
1 polymer ?
#
loop_
_entity_poly.entity_id
_entity_poly.type
_entity_poly.pdbx_seq_one_letter_code
_entity_poly.pdbx_strand_id
1 'polypeptide(L)'
;IKDFFDNIDYAYCASDIVISRAGAVAINEISFLKKTTILVPLSSSAGNHQLYNAKFYSDNKAAILIQEKELKNNIIENSILKLFKNKKESNSMGQNASELAIKDSKMKIINQVDKLIKL
;
A
#
# COMPACT_ATOMS: atom_id res chain seq x y z
N ILE A 1 -19.17 4.52 -9.94
CA ILE A 1 -17.98 4.07 -10.70
C ILE A 1 -17.48 5.22 -11.55
N LYS A 2 -16.18 5.48 -11.47
CA LYS A 2 -15.51 6.49 -12.30
C LYS A 2 -14.25 5.90 -12.90
N ASP A 3 -13.97 6.25 -14.13
CA ASP A 3 -12.72 5.84 -14.81
C ASP A 3 -11.52 6.64 -14.31
N PHE A 4 -11.75 7.86 -13.86
CA PHE A 4 -10.73 8.78 -13.37
C PHE A 4 -11.29 9.69 -12.27
N PHE A 5 -10.45 10.01 -11.27
CA PHE A 5 -10.78 10.97 -10.21
C PHE A 5 -9.96 12.25 -10.39
N ASP A 6 -10.62 13.39 -10.40
CA ASP A 6 -9.95 14.69 -10.44
C ASP A 6 -9.11 14.91 -9.17
N ASN A 7 -9.60 14.43 -8.03
CA ASN A 7 -8.88 14.47 -6.75
C ASN A 7 -8.97 13.09 -6.09
N ILE A 8 -7.91 12.29 -6.27
CA ILE A 8 -7.83 10.93 -5.74
C ILE A 8 -7.81 10.90 -4.21
N ASP A 9 -7.32 11.96 -3.56
CA ASP A 9 -7.24 12.02 -2.10
C ASP A 9 -8.65 11.95 -1.46
N TYR A 10 -9.63 12.58 -2.06
CA TYR A 10 -11.02 12.47 -1.60
C TYR A 10 -11.54 11.04 -1.69
N ALA A 11 -11.20 10.33 -2.75
CA ALA A 11 -11.60 8.93 -2.90
C ALA A 11 -10.94 8.06 -1.83
N TYR A 12 -9.67 8.26 -1.53
CA TYR A 12 -8.98 7.55 -0.46
C TYR A 12 -9.60 7.85 0.90
N CYS A 13 -9.86 9.12 1.21
CA CYS A 13 -10.46 9.50 2.49
C CYS A 13 -11.85 8.90 2.70
N ALA A 14 -12.64 8.76 1.64
CA ALA A 14 -13.97 8.18 1.69
C ALA A 14 -13.97 6.65 1.75
N SER A 15 -12.83 6.00 1.53
CA SER A 15 -12.72 4.55 1.48
C SER A 15 -12.40 3.95 2.83
N ASP A 16 -12.96 2.79 3.12
CA ASP A 16 -12.59 1.96 4.29
C ASP A 16 -11.46 1.01 3.94
N ILE A 17 -11.48 0.47 2.73
CA ILE A 17 -10.46 -0.45 2.21
C ILE A 17 -10.08 0.02 0.81
N VAL A 18 -8.80 0.03 0.51
CA VAL A 18 -8.28 0.37 -0.81
C VAL A 18 -7.67 -0.88 -1.45
N ILE A 19 -8.04 -1.14 -2.69
CA ILE A 19 -7.40 -2.17 -3.50
C ILE A 19 -6.59 -1.43 -4.56
N SER A 20 -5.29 -1.69 -4.62
CA SER A 20 -4.40 -0.93 -5.48
C SER A 20 -3.30 -1.79 -6.07
N ARG A 21 -2.78 -1.36 -7.20
CA ARG A 21 -1.47 -1.80 -7.67
C ARG A 21 -0.39 -1.30 -6.69
N ALA A 22 0.79 -1.89 -6.73
CA ALA A 22 1.83 -1.62 -5.75
C ALA A 22 2.92 -0.66 -6.25
N GLY A 23 2.52 0.36 -7.00
CA GLY A 23 3.42 1.45 -7.39
C GLY A 23 3.82 2.30 -6.18
N ALA A 24 5.06 2.78 -6.15
CA ALA A 24 5.61 3.49 -5.00
C ALA A 24 4.80 4.73 -4.61
N VAL A 25 4.37 5.52 -5.58
CA VAL A 25 3.58 6.75 -5.33
C VAL A 25 2.24 6.41 -4.71
N ALA A 26 1.51 5.45 -5.29
CA ALA A 26 0.21 5.04 -4.77
C ALA A 26 0.31 4.48 -3.35
N ILE A 27 1.29 3.62 -3.10
CA ILE A 27 1.51 3.05 -1.76
C ILE A 27 1.77 4.17 -0.73
N ASN A 28 2.62 5.14 -1.07
CA ASN A 28 2.91 6.24 -0.16
C ASN A 28 1.67 7.06 0.18
N GLU A 29 0.88 7.45 -0.82
CA GLU A 29 -0.34 8.22 -0.62
C GLU A 29 -1.33 7.48 0.29
N ILE A 30 -1.60 6.20 0.00
CA ILE A 30 -2.51 5.36 0.76
C ILE A 30 -2.01 5.19 2.21
N SER A 31 -0.70 5.00 2.37
CA SER A 31 -0.08 4.76 3.66
C SER A 31 -0.14 5.99 4.57
N PHE A 32 0.13 7.19 4.04
CA PHE A 32 -0.01 8.41 4.82
C PHE A 32 -1.43 8.65 5.32
N LEU A 33 -2.42 8.17 4.57
CA LEU A 33 -3.84 8.26 4.97
C LEU A 33 -4.29 7.12 5.89
N LYS A 34 -3.38 6.24 6.30
CA LYS A 34 -3.62 5.11 7.22
C LYS A 34 -4.72 4.17 6.73
N LYS A 35 -4.79 3.95 5.44
CA LYS A 35 -5.83 3.10 4.84
C LYS A 35 -5.46 1.62 4.92
N THR A 36 -6.47 0.81 5.20
CA THR A 36 -6.38 -0.64 5.09
C THR A 36 -6.30 -1.00 3.61
N THR A 37 -5.29 -1.78 3.22
CA THR A 37 -4.96 -1.93 1.81
C THR A 37 -4.75 -3.39 1.40
N ILE A 38 -5.31 -3.73 0.25
CA ILE A 38 -4.99 -4.95 -0.48
C ILE A 38 -4.15 -4.54 -1.69
N LEU A 39 -2.93 -5.03 -1.76
CA LEU A 39 -2.02 -4.74 -2.87
C LEU A 39 -2.00 -5.90 -3.86
N VAL A 40 -2.26 -5.58 -5.12
CA VAL A 40 -2.21 -6.52 -6.24
C VAL A 40 -1.11 -6.02 -7.18
N PRO A 41 0.16 -6.44 -6.97
CA PRO A 41 1.25 -5.94 -7.78
C PRO A 41 1.08 -6.33 -9.25
N LEU A 42 1.46 -5.41 -10.13
CA LEU A 42 1.44 -5.65 -11.57
C LEU A 42 2.57 -6.63 -11.92
N SER A 43 2.21 -7.81 -12.44
CA SER A 43 3.17 -8.88 -12.74
C SER A 43 4.16 -8.50 -13.85
N SER A 44 3.75 -7.59 -14.75
CA SER A 44 4.59 -7.09 -15.85
C SER A 44 5.45 -5.89 -15.46
N SER A 45 5.49 -5.48 -14.19
CA SER A 45 6.31 -4.33 -13.77
C SER A 45 7.80 -4.62 -13.95
N ALA A 46 8.56 -3.61 -14.36
CA ALA A 46 10.00 -3.74 -14.61
C ALA A 46 10.73 -4.21 -13.35
N GLY A 47 11.56 -5.26 -13.48
CA GLY A 47 12.34 -5.81 -12.37
C GLY A 47 11.51 -6.30 -11.18
N ASN A 48 10.22 -6.56 -11.38
CA ASN A 48 9.29 -6.93 -10.32
C ASN A 48 9.22 -5.90 -9.17
N HIS A 49 9.43 -4.61 -9.46
CA HIS A 49 9.41 -3.56 -8.45
C HIS A 49 8.12 -3.53 -7.64
N GLN A 50 6.98 -3.72 -8.29
CA GLN A 50 5.69 -3.72 -7.57
C GLN A 50 5.56 -4.91 -6.63
N LEU A 51 6.05 -6.08 -7.01
CA LEU A 51 6.05 -7.24 -6.11
C LEU A 51 6.92 -6.99 -4.88
N TYR A 52 8.12 -6.44 -5.05
CA TYR A 52 9.00 -6.10 -3.93
C TYR A 52 8.34 -5.09 -2.99
N ASN A 53 7.74 -4.04 -3.54
CA ASN A 53 7.02 -3.05 -2.75
C ASN A 53 5.89 -3.69 -1.93
N ALA A 54 5.06 -4.52 -2.57
CA ALA A 54 3.94 -5.18 -1.92
C ALA A 54 4.41 -6.15 -0.83
N LYS A 55 5.47 -6.90 -1.07
CA LYS A 55 6.04 -7.83 -0.08
C LYS A 55 6.57 -7.09 1.15
N PHE A 56 7.25 -5.98 0.95
CA PHE A 56 7.75 -5.17 2.06
C PHE A 56 6.62 -4.73 3.00
N TYR A 57 5.52 -4.25 2.43
CA TYR A 57 4.35 -3.85 3.22
C TYR A 57 3.65 -5.04 3.86
N SER A 58 3.49 -6.14 3.14
CA SER A 58 2.85 -7.35 3.65
C SER A 58 3.65 -8.00 4.79
N ASP A 59 4.96 -8.10 4.65
CA ASP A 59 5.84 -8.66 5.68
C ASP A 59 5.80 -7.85 6.99
N ASN A 60 5.53 -6.54 6.88
CA ASN A 60 5.37 -5.65 8.03
C ASN A 60 3.92 -5.50 8.48
N LYS A 61 3.03 -6.36 8.05
CA LYS A 61 1.60 -6.35 8.40
C LYS A 61 0.91 -5.02 8.07
N ALA A 62 1.36 -4.37 7.02
CA ALA A 62 0.89 -3.07 6.56
C ALA A 62 -0.03 -3.15 5.34
N ALA A 63 -0.16 -4.32 4.75
CA ALA A 63 -1.07 -4.59 3.64
C ALA A 63 -1.29 -6.09 3.48
N ILE A 64 -2.34 -6.46 2.75
CA ILE A 64 -2.51 -7.82 2.24
C ILE A 64 -1.94 -7.86 0.83
N LEU A 65 -1.07 -8.82 0.56
CA LEU A 65 -0.53 -9.07 -0.78
C LEU A 65 -1.33 -10.18 -1.47
N ILE A 66 -1.86 -9.88 -2.65
CA ILE A 66 -2.47 -10.86 -3.52
C ILE A 66 -1.83 -10.71 -4.90
N GLN A 67 -1.19 -11.77 -5.39
CA GLN A 67 -0.59 -11.74 -6.73
C GLN A 67 -1.66 -12.00 -7.80
N GLU A 68 -1.43 -11.51 -9.03
CA GLU A 68 -2.38 -11.69 -10.13
C GLU A 68 -2.73 -13.16 -10.37
N LYS A 69 -1.76 -14.06 -10.25
CA LYS A 69 -1.98 -15.52 -10.39
C LYS A 69 -2.92 -16.10 -9.34
N GLU A 70 -3.11 -15.39 -8.22
CA GLU A 70 -3.98 -15.80 -7.13
C GLU A 70 -5.40 -15.25 -7.25
N LEU A 71 -5.70 -14.45 -8.28
CA LEU A 71 -7.01 -13.84 -8.50
C LEU A 71 -8.04 -14.87 -8.96
N LYS A 72 -8.35 -15.83 -8.09
CA LYS A 72 -9.29 -16.92 -8.31
C LYS A 72 -10.07 -17.17 -7.02
N ASN A 73 -11.21 -17.87 -7.14
CA ASN A 73 -11.95 -18.36 -5.98
C ASN A 73 -12.35 -17.27 -4.97
N ASN A 74 -12.70 -16.08 -5.48
CA ASN A 74 -13.20 -14.97 -4.66
C ASN A 74 -12.19 -14.51 -3.58
N ILE A 75 -10.89 -14.60 -3.85
CA ILE A 75 -9.86 -14.27 -2.86
C ILE A 75 -9.96 -12.80 -2.40
N ILE A 76 -10.24 -11.87 -3.30
CA ILE A 76 -10.41 -10.46 -2.96
C ILE A 76 -11.64 -10.27 -2.08
N GLU A 77 -12.78 -10.85 -2.47
CA GLU A 77 -14.02 -10.78 -1.70
C GLU A 77 -13.84 -11.32 -0.29
N ASN A 78 -13.21 -12.48 -0.16
CA ASN A 78 -12.93 -13.10 1.13
C ASN A 78 -11.99 -12.25 1.99
N SER A 79 -10.99 -11.62 1.39
CA SER A 79 -10.08 -10.72 2.09
C SER A 79 -10.79 -9.47 2.60
N ILE A 80 -11.67 -8.88 1.80
CA ILE A 80 -12.49 -7.75 2.19
C ILE A 80 -13.38 -8.11 3.38
N LEU A 81 -14.08 -9.24 3.30
CA LEU A 81 -14.96 -9.70 4.37
C LEU A 81 -14.20 -9.95 5.66
N LYS A 82 -13.01 -10.54 5.59
CA LYS A 82 -12.14 -10.76 6.74
C LYS A 82 -11.77 -9.44 7.41
N LEU A 83 -11.38 -8.44 6.63
CA LEU A 83 -11.01 -7.12 7.13
C LEU A 83 -12.18 -6.39 7.78
N PHE A 84 -13.37 -6.49 7.21
CA PHE A 84 -14.58 -5.92 7.82
C PHE A 84 -14.97 -6.59 9.13
N LYS A 85 -14.76 -7.90 9.24
CA LYS A 85 -15.05 -8.64 10.46
C LYS A 85 -14.04 -8.39 11.57
N ASN A 86 -12.81 -8.04 11.22
CA ASN A 86 -11.75 -7.79 12.19
C ASN A 86 -11.25 -6.34 12.08
N LYS A 87 -12.00 -5.43 12.67
CA LYS A 87 -11.66 -4.00 12.64
C LYS A 87 -10.36 -3.67 13.34
N LYS A 88 -10.00 -4.42 14.36
CA LYS A 88 -8.73 -4.24 15.07
C LYS A 88 -7.53 -4.51 14.16
N GLU A 89 -7.56 -5.63 13.43
CA GLU A 89 -6.54 -5.98 12.45
C GLU A 89 -6.46 -4.94 11.34
N SER A 90 -7.62 -4.55 10.82
CA SER A 90 -7.74 -3.54 9.77
C SER A 90 -7.12 -2.20 10.18
N ASN A 91 -7.45 -1.71 11.37
CA ASN A 91 -6.90 -0.46 11.89
C ASN A 91 -5.38 -0.56 12.15
N SER A 92 -4.92 -1.68 12.68
CA SER A 92 -3.48 -1.92 12.89
C SER A 92 -2.72 -1.91 11.58
N MET A 93 -3.29 -2.48 10.53
CA MET A 93 -2.68 -2.48 9.19
C MET A 93 -2.45 -1.07 8.67
N GLY A 94 -3.47 -0.21 8.75
CA GLY A 94 -3.35 1.19 8.35
C GLY A 94 -2.30 1.95 9.16
N GLN A 95 -2.24 1.72 10.46
CA GLN A 95 -1.25 2.33 11.33
C GLN A 95 0.18 1.86 10.97
N ASN A 96 0.36 0.57 10.75
CA ASN A 96 1.65 0.01 10.33
C ASN A 96 2.11 0.60 9.01
N ALA A 97 1.20 0.74 8.05
CA ALA A 97 1.52 1.35 6.75
C ALA A 97 2.00 2.80 6.90
N SER A 98 1.33 3.58 7.73
CA SER A 98 1.72 4.96 7.99
C SER A 98 3.11 5.06 8.62
N GLU A 99 3.43 4.21 9.56
CA GLU A 99 4.74 4.17 10.21
C GLU A 99 5.86 3.80 9.23
N LEU A 100 5.62 2.84 8.34
CA LEU A 100 6.59 2.46 7.30
C LEU A 100 6.84 3.60 6.33
N ALA A 101 5.81 4.30 5.88
CA ALA A 101 5.93 5.41 4.94
C ALA A 101 6.74 6.57 5.54
N ILE A 102 6.49 6.91 6.81
CA ILE A 102 7.23 7.96 7.51
C ILE A 102 8.70 7.58 7.66
N LYS A 103 8.99 6.35 8.08
CA LYS A 103 10.36 5.85 8.26
C LYS A 103 11.14 5.88 6.94
N ASP A 104 10.53 5.37 5.86
CA ASP A 104 11.15 5.36 4.53
C ASP A 104 11.45 6.78 4.03
N SER A 105 10.52 7.71 4.20
CA SER A 105 10.70 9.12 3.83
C SER A 105 11.84 9.78 4.59
N LYS A 106 11.95 9.53 5.89
CA LYS A 106 13.06 10.05 6.72
C LYS A 106 14.41 9.53 6.24
N MET A 107 14.51 8.25 5.95
CA MET A 107 15.77 7.65 5.48
C MET A 107 16.20 8.21 4.12
N LYS A 108 15.26 8.44 3.21
CA LYS A 108 15.55 9.06 1.91
C LYS A 108 16.09 10.48 2.07
N ILE A 109 15.52 11.28 2.95
CA ILE A 109 15.97 12.64 3.23
C ILE A 109 17.37 12.62 3.85
N ILE A 110 17.62 11.78 4.84
CA ILE A 110 18.94 11.64 5.49
C ILE A 110 19.99 11.27 4.45
N ASN A 111 19.72 10.29 3.60
CA ASN A 111 20.67 9.86 2.56
C ASN A 111 20.99 10.99 1.57
N GLN A 112 20.01 11.81 1.20
CA GLN A 112 20.24 12.96 0.32
C GLN A 112 21.11 14.03 1.00
N VAL A 113 20.83 14.33 2.27
CA VAL A 113 21.62 15.29 3.04
C VAL A 113 23.05 14.80 3.17
N ASP A 114 23.29 13.52 3.48
CA ASP A 114 24.63 12.93 3.55
C ASP A 114 25.40 13.07 2.24
N LYS A 115 24.73 12.84 1.11
CA LYS A 115 25.34 13.03 -0.22
C LYS A 115 25.77 14.47 -0.46
N LEU A 116 24.98 15.43 -0.01
CA LEU A 116 25.29 16.86 -0.16
C LEU A 116 26.45 17.28 0.74
N ILE A 117 26.53 16.75 1.95
CA ILE A 117 27.61 17.06 2.91
C ILE A 117 28.94 16.49 2.45
N LYS A 118 28.94 15.31 1.80
CA LYS A 118 30.16 14.62 1.33
C LYS A 118 30.73 15.18 0.01
N LEU A 119 30.08 16.13 -0.56
CA LEU A 119 30.61 16.87 -1.72
C LEU A 119 31.65 17.89 -1.24
#